data_ad774035cf52bf3ef164a1a0fd1d5ea2
#
_entry.id   ad774035cf52bf3ef164a1a0fd1d5ea2
#
_cell.length_a   1.000
_cell.length_b   1.000
_cell.length_c   1.000
_cell.angle_alpha   90.00
_cell.angle_beta   90.00
_cell.angle_gamma   90.00
#
_symmetry.space_group_name_H-M   'P 1'
#
loop_
_entity.id
_entity.type
_entity.pdbx_description
1 polymer ?
#
loop_
_entity_poly.entity_id
_entity_poly.type
_entity_poly.pdbx_seq_one_letter_code
_entity_poly.pdbx_strand_id
1 'polypeptide(L)'
;MPRRRLPGLTILAALPFLAGCDLTAQQMPPSHPYFVFFAPDSAALDGAARTIVTDAAAYAKVYPLAPVTVTGYGDPAVGAADAARMARLRADALVKELTADGVDAKRIAVRPPAVGADVASSQAARRGDIVVGLLP
;
A
#
# COMPACT_ATOMS: atom_id res chain seq x y z
N MET A 1 74.59 -9.60 35.95
CA MET A 1 73.15 -9.95 36.12
C MET A 1 72.37 -9.39 34.93
N PRO A 2 71.89 -10.23 34.03
CA PRO A 2 71.16 -9.72 32.87
C PRO A 2 69.70 -9.47 33.23
N ARG A 3 69.20 -8.24 32.96
CA ARG A 3 67.80 -7.83 33.10
C ARG A 3 66.98 -8.50 31.99
N ARG A 4 66.04 -9.38 32.35
CA ARG A 4 65.04 -9.96 31.47
C ARG A 4 64.00 -8.89 31.11
N ARG A 5 63.92 -8.52 29.84
CA ARG A 5 62.80 -7.72 29.26
C ARG A 5 61.63 -8.65 29.00
N LEU A 6 60.51 -8.37 29.58
CA LEU A 6 59.21 -9.01 29.29
C LEU A 6 58.65 -8.43 27.96
N PRO A 7 58.13 -9.25 27.05
CA PRO A 7 57.47 -8.77 25.87
C PRO A 7 56.09 -8.24 26.22
N GLY A 8 55.80 -7.01 25.78
CA GLY A 8 54.49 -6.39 25.94
C GLY A 8 53.40 -7.15 25.16
N LEU A 9 52.37 -7.55 25.86
CA LEU A 9 51.19 -8.18 25.33
C LEU A 9 50.29 -7.06 24.70
N THR A 10 50.33 -6.94 23.38
CA THR A 10 49.45 -6.03 22.65
C THR A 10 48.07 -6.68 22.56
N ILE A 11 47.14 -6.22 23.39
CA ILE A 11 45.72 -6.61 23.32
C ILE A 11 45.10 -5.87 22.16
N LEU A 12 44.86 -6.57 21.06
CA LEU A 12 44.10 -6.08 19.92
C LEU A 12 42.59 -6.11 20.30
N ALA A 13 42.04 -4.98 20.70
CA ALA A 13 40.61 -4.84 20.97
C ALA A 13 39.84 -4.93 19.64
N ALA A 14 39.25 -6.09 19.38
CA ALA A 14 38.29 -6.27 18.30
C ALA A 14 36.98 -5.57 18.72
N LEU A 15 36.69 -4.43 18.11
CA LEU A 15 35.38 -3.77 18.20
C LEU A 15 34.35 -4.63 17.45
N PRO A 16 33.27 -5.07 18.08
CA PRO A 16 32.18 -5.69 17.34
C PRO A 16 31.49 -4.61 16.52
N PHE A 17 31.51 -4.77 15.19
CA PHE A 17 30.62 -4.07 14.30
C PHE A 17 29.18 -4.49 14.67
N LEU A 18 28.48 -3.66 15.41
CA LEU A 18 27.05 -3.73 15.55
C LEU A 18 26.48 -3.38 14.17
N ALA A 19 26.14 -4.41 13.39
CA ALA A 19 25.28 -4.25 12.23
C ALA A 19 23.95 -3.67 12.76
N GLY A 20 23.77 -2.37 12.56
CA GLY A 20 22.51 -1.70 12.87
C GLY A 20 21.44 -2.33 11.97
N CYS A 21 20.58 -3.16 12.57
CA CYS A 21 19.34 -3.54 11.93
C CYS A 21 18.57 -2.26 11.62
N ASP A 22 18.32 -2.01 10.36
CA ASP A 22 17.55 -0.88 9.89
C ASP A 22 16.09 -1.06 10.34
N LEU A 23 15.76 -0.56 11.54
CA LEU A 23 14.44 -0.68 12.14
C LEU A 23 13.39 0.19 11.42
N THR A 24 13.82 1.06 10.50
CA THR A 24 12.92 1.96 9.76
C THR A 24 11.99 1.23 8.80
N ALA A 25 12.41 0.10 8.24
CA ALA A 25 11.59 -0.71 7.33
C ALA A 25 10.46 -1.49 8.04
N GLN A 26 10.45 -1.54 9.35
CA GLN A 26 9.46 -2.27 10.16
C GLN A 26 8.39 -1.37 10.78
N GLN A 27 8.50 -0.06 10.63
CA GLN A 27 7.47 0.84 11.14
C GLN A 27 6.22 0.78 10.27
N MET A 28 5.08 0.50 10.92
CA MET A 28 3.78 0.63 10.28
C MET A 28 3.53 2.11 9.99
N PRO A 29 3.30 2.50 8.72
CA PRO A 29 3.02 3.90 8.42
C PRO A 29 1.65 4.31 8.96
N PRO A 30 1.42 5.61 9.19
CA PRO A 30 0.06 6.11 9.31
C PRO A 30 -0.72 5.75 8.05
N SER A 31 -2.02 5.52 8.22
CA SER A 31 -2.90 5.20 7.10
C SER A 31 -2.84 6.30 6.04
N HIS A 32 -2.57 5.92 4.79
CA HIS A 32 -2.46 6.86 3.67
C HIS A 32 -3.47 6.49 2.58
N PRO A 33 -4.54 7.29 2.40
CA PRO A 33 -5.55 7.03 1.39
C PRO A 33 -5.15 7.63 0.02
N TYR A 34 -5.48 6.90 -1.05
CA TYR A 34 -5.39 7.32 -2.43
C TYR A 34 -6.78 7.17 -3.06
N PHE A 35 -7.27 8.23 -3.70
CA PHE A 35 -8.58 8.26 -4.32
C PHE A 35 -8.44 8.23 -5.84
N VAL A 36 -8.95 7.17 -6.45
CA VAL A 36 -8.90 6.97 -7.89
C VAL A 36 -10.30 7.19 -8.46
N PHE A 37 -10.42 8.04 -9.47
CA PHE A 37 -11.69 8.30 -10.13
C PHE A 37 -11.74 7.63 -11.50
N PHE A 38 -12.91 7.12 -11.84
CA PHE A 38 -13.20 6.45 -13.10
C PHE A 38 -14.16 7.29 -13.95
N ALA A 39 -14.11 7.07 -15.25
CA ALA A 39 -15.15 7.60 -16.14
C ALA A 39 -16.53 7.00 -15.80
N PRO A 40 -17.64 7.65 -16.17
CA PRO A 40 -18.97 7.07 -16.03
C PRO A 40 -19.02 5.66 -16.65
N ASP A 41 -19.73 4.74 -15.99
CA ASP A 41 -19.94 3.35 -16.43
C ASP A 41 -18.68 2.60 -16.85
N SER A 42 -17.54 2.97 -16.28
CA SER A 42 -16.22 2.41 -16.60
C SER A 42 -15.47 1.98 -15.36
N ALA A 43 -14.69 0.91 -15.50
CA ALA A 43 -13.65 0.47 -14.59
C ALA A 43 -12.25 0.55 -15.23
N ALA A 44 -12.12 1.20 -16.39
CA ALA A 44 -10.84 1.41 -17.05
C ALA A 44 -10.05 2.53 -16.34
N LEU A 45 -8.77 2.29 -16.10
CA LEU A 45 -7.85 3.28 -15.56
C LEU A 45 -7.29 4.13 -16.69
N ASP A 46 -7.53 5.43 -16.63
CA ASP A 46 -6.86 6.40 -17.51
C ASP A 46 -5.44 6.73 -17.02
N GLY A 47 -4.75 7.61 -17.71
CA GLY A 47 -3.37 7.97 -17.37
C GLY A 47 -3.25 8.60 -15.97
N ALA A 48 -4.19 9.47 -15.59
CA ALA A 48 -4.20 10.11 -14.27
C ALA A 48 -4.48 9.07 -13.16
N ALA A 49 -5.46 8.20 -13.38
CA ALA A 49 -5.78 7.12 -12.46
C ALA A 49 -4.59 6.17 -12.25
N ARG A 50 -3.88 5.79 -13.31
CA ARG A 50 -2.68 4.95 -13.23
C ARG A 50 -1.57 5.61 -12.43
N THR A 51 -1.34 6.90 -12.61
CA THR A 51 -0.34 7.64 -11.82
C THR A 51 -0.63 7.54 -10.34
N ILE A 52 -1.90 7.71 -9.92
CA ILE A 52 -2.30 7.58 -8.51
C ILE A 52 -2.05 6.15 -7.99
N VAL A 53 -2.36 5.12 -8.79
CA VAL A 53 -2.11 3.73 -8.39
C VAL A 53 -0.62 3.44 -8.27
N THR A 54 0.20 3.95 -9.20
CA THR A 54 1.66 3.82 -9.17
C THR A 54 2.25 4.49 -7.92
N ASP A 55 1.75 5.67 -7.53
CA ASP A 55 2.16 6.35 -6.30
C ASP A 55 1.79 5.53 -5.05
N ALA A 56 0.59 4.97 -5.01
CA ALA A 56 0.16 4.08 -3.94
C ALA A 56 1.03 2.82 -3.86
N ALA A 57 1.38 2.22 -5.01
CA ALA A 57 2.26 1.07 -5.08
C ALA A 57 3.68 1.41 -4.61
N ALA A 58 4.21 2.57 -4.99
CA ALA A 58 5.51 3.05 -4.54
C ALA A 58 5.55 3.20 -3.01
N TYR A 59 4.52 3.82 -2.43
CA TYR A 59 4.38 3.96 -0.98
C TYR A 59 4.27 2.59 -0.28
N ALA A 60 3.45 1.68 -0.82
CA ALA A 60 3.32 0.32 -0.29
C ALA A 60 4.63 -0.48 -0.31
N LYS A 61 5.52 -0.22 -1.27
CA LYS A 61 6.85 -0.85 -1.36
C LYS A 61 7.84 -0.29 -0.33
N VAL A 62 7.73 0.98 0.04
CA VAL A 62 8.52 1.57 1.14
C VAL A 62 8.18 0.92 2.48
N TYR A 63 6.91 0.51 2.66
CA TYR A 63 6.43 -0.13 3.88
C TYR A 63 5.95 -1.57 3.59
N PRO A 64 6.85 -2.53 3.44
CA PRO A 64 6.51 -3.88 2.95
C PRO A 64 5.61 -4.68 3.89
N LEU A 65 5.52 -4.31 5.17
CA LEU A 65 4.65 -4.95 6.15
C LEU A 65 3.26 -4.30 6.28
N ALA A 66 3.06 -3.12 5.68
CA ALA A 66 1.79 -2.43 5.74
C ALA A 66 0.73 -3.17 4.90
N PRO A 67 -0.48 -3.38 5.43
CA PRO A 67 -1.59 -3.90 4.64
C PRO A 67 -2.02 -2.87 3.60
N VAL A 68 -2.58 -3.36 2.49
CA VAL A 68 -3.18 -2.53 1.45
C VAL A 68 -4.66 -2.89 1.36
N THR A 69 -5.54 -1.91 1.51
CA THR A 69 -6.98 -2.13 1.43
C THR A 69 -7.53 -1.42 0.20
N VAL A 70 -8.35 -2.12 -0.58
CA VAL A 70 -8.99 -1.59 -1.79
C VAL A 70 -10.50 -1.63 -1.62
N THR A 71 -11.18 -0.52 -1.94
CA THR A 71 -12.64 -0.40 -1.95
C THR A 71 -13.11 0.18 -3.27
N GLY A 72 -14.02 -0.51 -3.95
CA GLY A 72 -14.68 0.02 -5.13
C GLY A 72 -16.04 0.63 -4.78
N TYR A 73 -16.44 1.68 -5.51
CA TYR A 73 -17.71 2.37 -5.34
C TYR A 73 -18.56 2.25 -6.60
N GLY A 74 -19.87 2.13 -6.41
CA GLY A 74 -20.86 2.04 -7.49
C GLY A 74 -22.01 3.01 -7.27
N ASP A 75 -22.61 3.48 -8.37
CA ASP A 75 -23.72 4.43 -8.36
C ASP A 75 -25.03 3.73 -7.98
N PRO A 76 -25.66 4.06 -6.84
CA PRO A 76 -26.94 3.46 -6.45
C PRO A 76 -28.08 3.80 -7.41
N ALA A 77 -27.97 4.86 -8.21
CA ALA A 77 -29.01 5.28 -9.16
C ALA A 77 -29.26 4.25 -10.28
N VAL A 78 -28.26 3.39 -10.59
CA VAL A 78 -28.40 2.34 -11.62
C VAL A 78 -28.97 1.02 -11.06
N GLY A 79 -29.32 1.00 -9.77
CA GLY A 79 -29.79 -0.20 -9.06
C GLY A 79 -28.67 -0.91 -8.31
N ALA A 80 -29.03 -1.52 -7.19
CA ALA A 80 -28.06 -2.09 -6.24
C ALA A 80 -27.16 -3.17 -6.84
N ALA A 81 -27.69 -4.05 -7.69
CA ALA A 81 -26.95 -5.13 -8.32
C ALA A 81 -25.90 -4.62 -9.31
N ASP A 82 -26.27 -3.65 -10.17
CA ASP A 82 -25.36 -3.07 -11.14
C ASP A 82 -24.32 -2.18 -10.48
N ALA A 83 -24.73 -1.41 -9.46
CA ALA A 83 -23.80 -0.63 -8.65
C ALA A 83 -22.74 -1.52 -7.97
N ALA A 84 -23.16 -2.62 -7.35
CA ALA A 84 -22.24 -3.56 -6.71
C ALA A 84 -21.32 -4.27 -7.74
N ARG A 85 -21.83 -4.58 -8.92
CA ARG A 85 -21.03 -5.15 -10.00
C ARG A 85 -19.95 -4.17 -10.47
N MET A 86 -20.31 -2.92 -10.73
CA MET A 86 -19.35 -1.89 -11.16
C MET A 86 -18.32 -1.60 -10.06
N ALA A 87 -18.72 -1.53 -8.80
CA ALA A 87 -17.82 -1.38 -7.67
C ALA A 87 -16.77 -2.51 -7.60
N ARG A 88 -17.18 -3.76 -7.81
CA ARG A 88 -16.25 -4.90 -7.88
C ARG A 88 -15.29 -4.76 -9.05
N LEU A 89 -15.76 -4.44 -10.26
CA LEU A 89 -14.90 -4.27 -11.43
C LEU A 89 -13.84 -3.17 -11.21
N ARG A 90 -14.20 -2.08 -10.55
CA ARG A 90 -13.26 -1.00 -10.20
C ARG A 90 -12.22 -1.48 -9.18
N ALA A 91 -12.65 -2.17 -8.13
CA ALA A 91 -11.72 -2.75 -7.17
C ALA A 91 -10.75 -3.74 -7.84
N ASP A 92 -11.26 -4.61 -8.72
CA ASP A 92 -10.44 -5.58 -9.46
C ASP A 92 -9.41 -4.88 -10.36
N ALA A 93 -9.80 -3.78 -11.03
CA ALA A 93 -8.89 -2.99 -11.83
C ALA A 93 -7.74 -2.39 -11.00
N LEU A 94 -8.05 -1.87 -9.79
CA LEU A 94 -7.04 -1.35 -8.87
C LEU A 94 -6.10 -2.45 -8.37
N VAL A 95 -6.63 -3.60 -7.98
CA VAL A 95 -5.82 -4.75 -7.53
C VAL A 95 -4.88 -5.21 -8.64
N LYS A 96 -5.38 -5.32 -9.86
CA LYS A 96 -4.58 -5.73 -11.02
C LYS A 96 -3.43 -4.77 -11.29
N GLU A 97 -3.68 -3.46 -11.26
CA GLU A 97 -2.65 -2.45 -11.49
C GLU A 97 -1.63 -2.41 -10.34
N LEU A 98 -2.07 -2.42 -9.07
CA LEU A 98 -1.19 -2.50 -7.90
C LEU A 98 -0.26 -3.72 -7.97
N THR A 99 -0.78 -4.86 -8.39
CA THR A 99 -0.01 -6.09 -8.53
C THR A 99 0.99 -5.99 -9.69
N ALA A 100 0.59 -5.39 -10.81
CA ALA A 100 1.48 -5.11 -11.94
C ALA A 100 2.62 -4.15 -11.55
N ASP A 101 2.34 -3.21 -10.66
CA ASP A 101 3.32 -2.26 -10.10
C ASP A 101 4.17 -2.86 -8.95
N GLY A 102 4.01 -4.15 -8.66
CA GLY A 102 4.88 -4.92 -7.77
C GLY A 102 4.42 -5.02 -6.32
N VAL A 103 3.16 -4.69 -6.00
CA VAL A 103 2.58 -4.95 -4.67
C VAL A 103 2.20 -6.42 -4.57
N ASP A 104 2.63 -7.12 -3.51
CA ASP A 104 2.26 -8.52 -3.28
C ASP A 104 0.73 -8.63 -3.09
N ALA A 105 0.08 -9.46 -3.92
CA ALA A 105 -1.35 -9.69 -3.86
C ALA A 105 -1.83 -10.19 -2.48
N LYS A 106 -0.98 -10.91 -1.73
CA LYS A 106 -1.29 -11.38 -0.38
C LYS A 106 -1.47 -10.26 0.63
N ARG A 107 -0.95 -9.07 0.35
CA ARG A 107 -1.08 -7.88 1.19
C ARG A 107 -2.35 -7.08 0.88
N ILE A 108 -3.02 -7.36 -0.25
CA ILE A 108 -4.15 -6.59 -0.73
C ILE A 108 -5.45 -7.24 -0.25
N ALA A 109 -6.20 -6.52 0.57
CA ALA A 109 -7.54 -6.90 1.01
C ALA A 109 -8.58 -6.06 0.25
N VAL A 110 -9.53 -6.72 -0.40
CA VAL A 110 -10.65 -6.05 -1.07
C VAL A 110 -11.84 -5.99 -0.11
N ARG A 111 -12.34 -4.78 0.15
CA ARG A 111 -13.55 -4.59 0.96
C ARG A 111 -14.80 -4.86 0.14
N PRO A 112 -15.93 -5.17 0.80
CA PRO A 112 -17.22 -5.26 0.13
C PRO A 112 -17.50 -4.00 -0.69
N PRO A 113 -18.25 -4.11 -1.82
CA PRO A 113 -18.62 -2.97 -2.65
C PRO A 113 -19.33 -1.88 -1.84
N ALA A 114 -18.88 -0.64 -1.97
CA ALA A 114 -19.53 0.50 -1.34
C ALA A 114 -20.61 1.05 -2.27
N VAL A 115 -21.86 0.93 -1.86
CA VAL A 115 -23.07 1.40 -2.56
C VAL A 115 -24.05 1.99 -1.57
N GLY A 116 -24.95 2.85 -2.05
CA GLY A 116 -26.03 3.41 -1.21
C GLY A 116 -25.61 4.66 -0.43
N ALA A 117 -25.93 4.72 0.88
CA ALA A 117 -25.76 5.93 1.70
C ALA A 117 -24.32 6.45 1.82
N ASP A 118 -23.35 5.59 1.59
CA ASP A 118 -21.91 5.95 1.61
C ASP A 118 -21.47 6.68 0.34
N VAL A 119 -22.37 6.82 -0.64
CA VAL A 119 -22.11 7.46 -1.94
C VAL A 119 -22.92 8.75 -2.06
N ALA A 120 -22.35 9.84 -1.54
CA ALA A 120 -23.04 11.12 -1.43
C ALA A 120 -23.17 11.92 -2.75
N SER A 121 -22.49 11.52 -3.82
CA SER A 121 -22.49 12.23 -5.10
C SER A 121 -22.17 11.30 -6.27
N SER A 122 -22.52 11.73 -7.50
CA SER A 122 -22.15 11.00 -8.71
C SER A 122 -20.64 10.85 -8.89
N GLN A 123 -19.83 11.77 -8.37
CA GLN A 123 -18.38 11.67 -8.38
C GLN A 123 -17.90 10.61 -7.37
N ALA A 124 -18.46 10.58 -6.16
CA ALA A 124 -18.18 9.56 -5.18
C ALA A 124 -18.55 8.15 -5.68
N ALA A 125 -19.63 8.06 -6.48
CA ALA A 125 -20.07 6.82 -7.13
C ALA A 125 -19.07 6.26 -8.16
N ARG A 126 -18.13 7.09 -8.63
CA ARG A 126 -17.14 6.73 -9.65
C ARG A 126 -15.73 6.63 -9.08
N ARG A 127 -15.63 6.26 -7.81
CA ARG A 127 -14.38 6.23 -7.06
C ARG A 127 -13.92 4.80 -6.75
N GLY A 128 -12.64 4.65 -6.57
CA GLY A 128 -12.03 3.53 -5.89
C GLY A 128 -10.99 4.05 -4.92
N ASP A 129 -10.95 3.49 -3.73
CA ASP A 129 -10.03 3.88 -2.68
C ASP A 129 -8.95 2.81 -2.50
N ILE A 130 -7.70 3.25 -2.39
CA ILE A 130 -6.57 2.43 -1.97
C ILE A 130 -6.07 3.02 -0.65
N VAL A 131 -5.98 2.22 0.39
CA VAL A 131 -5.42 2.64 1.68
C VAL A 131 -4.23 1.76 2.01
N VAL A 132 -3.06 2.39 2.19
CA VAL A 132 -1.85 1.72 2.63
C VAL A 132 -1.65 2.01 4.12
N GLY A 133 -1.55 0.97 4.94
CA GLY A 133 -1.49 1.08 6.39
C GLY A 133 -2.74 0.56 7.08
N LEU A 134 -2.77 0.66 8.41
CA LEU A 134 -3.94 0.25 9.18
C LEU A 134 -5.07 1.25 8.98
N LEU A 135 -6.27 0.74 8.72
CA LEU A 135 -7.48 1.56 8.75
C LEU A 135 -7.72 2.03 10.20
N PRO A 136 -8.21 3.27 10.37
CA PRO A 136 -8.55 3.79 11.70
C PRO A 136 -9.72 3.05 12.32
#